data_246368135b670f542766909dbd9b3e69
#
_entry.id   246368135b670f542766909dbd9b3e69
#
_cell.length_a   1.000
_cell.length_b   1.000
_cell.length_c   1.000
_cell.angle_alpha   90.00
_cell.angle_beta   90.00
_cell.angle_gamma   90.00
#
_symmetry.space_group_name_H-M   'P 1'
#
loop_
_entity.id
_entity.type
_entity.pdbx_description
1 polymer ?
#
loop_
_entity_poly.entity_id
_entity_poly.type
_entity_poly.pdbx_seq_one_letter_code
_entity_poly.pdbx_strand_id
1 'polypeptide(L)'
;PNSEIYLIDSLKKKTDATKKDPVCLANGLEVSKFEKFKEGSQFLKEPLASELKNDSDHFTNDAVQLLKFHGSYQQDNRENRQPGKAKDWQMMLRLRSPGGEIPGKLFLSLDELSDKLGNGTLRATTRQAFQMHGIRKENLKEVFLLNLLLCFFSVLF
;
A
#
# COMPACT_ATOMS: atom_id res chain seq x y z
N PRO A 1 43.71 -13.69 -17.96
CA PRO A 1 42.55 -14.59 -18.04
C PRO A 1 41.95 -14.97 -16.69
N ASN A 2 42.36 -14.34 -15.56
CA ASN A 2 41.87 -14.75 -14.22
C ASN A 2 41.03 -13.69 -13.51
N SER A 3 40.79 -12.54 -14.12
CA SER A 3 40.02 -11.43 -13.47
C SER A 3 38.49 -11.67 -13.48
N GLU A 4 38.00 -12.37 -14.49
CA GLU A 4 36.53 -12.62 -14.58
C GLU A 4 36.04 -13.67 -13.59
N ILE A 5 36.87 -14.65 -13.23
CA ILE A 5 36.53 -15.70 -12.25
C ILE A 5 36.37 -15.10 -10.85
N TYR A 6 37.21 -14.13 -10.46
CA TYR A 6 37.08 -13.46 -9.17
C TYR A 6 35.81 -12.60 -9.05
N LEU A 7 35.34 -12.04 -10.16
CA LEU A 7 34.13 -11.24 -10.17
C LEU A 7 32.87 -12.12 -10.00
N ILE A 8 32.86 -13.29 -10.64
CA ILE A 8 31.76 -14.25 -10.55
C ILE A 8 31.68 -14.86 -9.15
N ASP A 9 32.81 -15.18 -8.51
CA ASP A 9 32.82 -15.69 -7.15
C ASP A 9 32.45 -14.62 -6.12
N SER A 10 32.78 -13.35 -6.34
CA SER A 10 32.32 -12.23 -5.53
C SER A 10 30.82 -12.00 -5.65
N LEU A 11 30.26 -12.21 -6.82
CA LEU A 11 28.81 -12.11 -7.05
C LEU A 11 28.07 -13.31 -6.47
N LYS A 12 28.60 -14.53 -6.59
CA LYS A 12 28.04 -15.72 -5.95
C LYS A 12 28.05 -15.63 -4.42
N LYS A 13 29.11 -15.11 -3.80
CA LYS A 13 29.14 -14.85 -2.36
C LYS A 13 28.09 -13.84 -1.88
N LYS A 14 27.66 -12.92 -2.76
CA LYS A 14 26.55 -11.98 -2.44
C LYS A 14 25.18 -12.62 -2.58
N THR A 15 25.00 -13.69 -3.34
CA THR A 15 23.73 -14.37 -3.52
C THR A 15 23.48 -15.50 -2.50
N ASP A 16 24.54 -16.03 -1.88
CA ASP A 16 24.40 -17.03 -0.79
C ASP A 16 24.19 -16.42 0.61
N ALA A 17 24.06 -15.12 0.71
CA ALA A 17 23.67 -14.42 1.94
C ALA A 17 22.17 -14.57 2.29
N THR A 18 21.59 -15.75 2.07
CA THR A 18 20.25 -16.13 2.56
C THR A 18 20.26 -16.69 3.98
N LYS A 19 21.38 -16.68 4.69
CA LYS A 19 21.40 -16.80 6.15
C LYS A 19 21.17 -15.42 6.74
N LYS A 20 19.96 -15.19 7.20
CA LYS A 20 19.49 -14.02 7.92
C LYS A 20 20.30 -13.82 9.21
N ASP A 21 21.41 -13.10 9.11
CA ASP A 21 21.92 -12.43 10.29
C ASP A 21 20.90 -11.33 10.64
N PRO A 22 20.56 -11.16 11.93
CA PRO A 22 19.63 -10.09 12.29
C PRO A 22 20.25 -8.78 11.84
N VAL A 23 19.55 -8.06 10.95
CA VAL A 23 19.98 -6.73 10.48
C VAL A 23 19.98 -5.83 11.71
N CYS A 24 21.16 -5.68 12.32
CA CYS A 24 21.39 -4.70 13.35
C CYS A 24 21.72 -3.38 12.69
N LEU A 25 21.08 -2.30 13.15
CA LEU A 25 21.52 -0.95 12.81
C LEU A 25 22.97 -0.76 13.28
N ALA A 26 23.73 0.08 12.58
CA ALA A 26 25.17 0.32 12.86
C ALA A 26 25.49 0.71 14.32
N ASN A 27 24.49 1.11 15.10
CA ASN A 27 24.55 1.46 16.52
C ASN A 27 24.12 0.35 17.50
N GLY A 28 23.92 -0.88 17.02
CA GLY A 28 23.54 -2.03 17.86
C GLY A 28 22.07 -2.05 18.30
N LEU A 29 21.22 -1.18 17.77
CA LEU A 29 19.77 -1.20 18.06
C LEU A 29 19.10 -2.34 17.30
N GLU A 30 18.15 -2.99 17.96
CA GLU A 30 17.31 -4.01 17.32
C GLU A 30 16.43 -3.38 16.22
N VAL A 31 16.35 -4.07 15.10
CA VAL A 31 15.47 -3.69 13.98
C VAL A 31 14.01 -3.82 14.40
N SER A 32 13.19 -2.84 14.07
CA SER A 32 11.76 -2.83 14.39
C SER A 32 11.02 -4.01 13.74
N LYS A 33 9.92 -4.44 14.36
CA LYS A 33 9.05 -5.50 13.81
C LYS A 33 8.60 -5.20 12.37
N PHE A 34 8.38 -3.92 12.05
CA PHE A 34 7.94 -3.49 10.73
C PHE A 34 9.02 -3.67 9.65
N GLU A 35 10.28 -3.49 9.99
CA GLU A 35 11.39 -3.76 9.07
C GLU A 35 11.49 -5.27 8.77
N LYS A 36 11.28 -6.11 9.78
CA LYS A 36 11.22 -7.57 9.60
C LYS A 36 10.08 -7.99 8.66
N PHE A 37 8.90 -7.35 8.78
CA PHE A 37 7.78 -7.60 7.84
C PHE A 37 8.12 -7.16 6.42
N LYS A 38 8.76 -6.01 6.23
CA LYS A 38 9.18 -5.54 4.91
C LYS A 38 10.19 -6.48 4.27
N GLU A 39 11.18 -6.94 5.03
CA GLU A 39 12.22 -7.84 4.54
C GLU A 39 11.63 -9.15 3.99
N GLY A 40 10.65 -9.73 4.69
CA GLY A 40 9.94 -10.94 4.26
C GLY A 40 8.92 -10.73 3.15
N SER A 41 8.61 -9.48 2.76
CA SER A 41 7.44 -9.13 1.95
C SER A 41 7.69 -9.10 0.44
N GLN A 42 8.85 -9.49 -0.05
CA GLN A 42 9.20 -9.42 -1.48
C GLN A 42 8.90 -8.02 -2.07
N PHE A 43 9.52 -6.99 -1.53
CA PHE A 43 9.30 -5.58 -1.91
C PHE A 43 7.88 -5.08 -1.69
N LEU A 44 7.29 -5.38 -0.54
CA LEU A 44 5.93 -5.03 -0.13
C LEU A 44 4.81 -5.70 -0.96
N LYS A 45 5.13 -6.77 -1.68
CA LYS A 45 4.18 -7.49 -2.52
C LYS A 45 3.39 -8.53 -1.72
N GLU A 46 4.09 -9.39 -0.99
CA GLU A 46 3.46 -10.45 -0.20
C GLU A 46 3.37 -10.08 1.30
N PRO A 47 2.29 -10.43 2.00
CA PRO A 47 1.15 -11.26 1.57
C PRO A 47 0.02 -10.51 0.85
N LEU A 48 0.16 -9.21 0.55
CA LEU A 48 -0.92 -8.40 -0.01
C LEU A 48 -1.45 -8.95 -1.35
N ALA A 49 -0.55 -9.38 -2.25
CA ALA A 49 -0.94 -9.88 -3.57
C ALA A 49 -1.74 -11.19 -3.48
N SER A 50 -1.43 -12.03 -2.50
CA SER A 50 -2.15 -13.27 -2.23
C SER A 50 -3.49 -12.99 -1.57
N GLU A 51 -3.53 -12.08 -0.60
CA GLU A 51 -4.75 -11.74 0.14
C GLU A 51 -5.75 -10.94 -0.69
N LEU A 52 -5.31 -10.15 -1.67
CA LEU A 52 -6.21 -9.46 -2.62
C LEU A 52 -7.02 -10.43 -3.49
N LYS A 53 -6.60 -11.69 -3.59
CA LYS A 53 -7.29 -12.73 -4.35
C LYS A 53 -8.26 -13.54 -3.49
N ASN A 54 -8.17 -13.42 -2.17
CA ASN A 54 -9.05 -14.11 -1.23
C ASN A 54 -10.40 -13.42 -1.14
N ASP A 55 -11.46 -14.19 -0.97
CA ASP A 55 -12.83 -13.70 -0.78
C ASP A 55 -13.11 -13.12 0.62
N SER A 56 -12.08 -12.99 1.46
CA SER A 56 -12.20 -12.35 2.78
C SER A 56 -12.48 -10.86 2.62
N ASP A 57 -13.34 -10.29 3.45
CA ASP A 57 -13.70 -8.87 3.47
C ASP A 57 -12.61 -7.96 4.07
N HIS A 58 -11.59 -8.55 4.70
CA HIS A 58 -10.51 -7.83 5.37
C HIS A 58 -9.14 -8.47 5.12
N PHE A 59 -8.09 -7.76 5.48
CA PHE A 59 -6.70 -8.20 5.45
C PHE A 59 -6.24 -8.68 6.82
N THR A 60 -5.28 -9.59 6.84
CA THR A 60 -4.59 -10.01 8.07
C THR A 60 -3.77 -8.86 8.68
N ASN A 61 -3.41 -8.99 9.95
CA ASN A 61 -2.65 -7.94 10.64
C ASN A 61 -1.33 -7.61 9.97
N ASP A 62 -0.62 -8.60 9.42
CA ASP A 62 0.66 -8.40 8.75
C ASP A 62 0.46 -7.67 7.41
N ALA A 63 -0.53 -8.09 6.63
CA ALA A 63 -0.92 -7.41 5.40
C ALA A 63 -1.37 -5.96 5.66
N VAL A 64 -2.11 -5.70 6.74
CA VAL A 64 -2.52 -4.33 7.13
C VAL A 64 -1.31 -3.42 7.39
N GLN A 65 -0.22 -3.94 7.98
CA GLN A 65 0.97 -3.13 8.17
C GLN A 65 1.64 -2.78 6.83
N LEU A 66 1.71 -3.74 5.91
CA LEU A 66 2.26 -3.50 4.58
C LEU A 66 1.38 -2.58 3.73
N LEU A 67 0.06 -2.71 3.85
CA LEU A 67 -0.91 -1.88 3.15
C LEU A 67 -0.71 -0.38 3.41
N LYS A 68 -0.27 -0.01 4.62
CA LYS A 68 0.04 1.38 4.98
C LYS A 68 1.15 2.00 4.15
N PHE A 69 2.14 1.21 3.73
CA PHE A 69 3.21 1.69 2.84
C PHE A 69 2.71 2.02 1.43
N HIS A 70 1.61 1.40 1.03
CA HIS A 70 0.89 1.72 -0.22
C HIS A 70 -0.12 2.85 -0.07
N GLY A 71 -0.20 3.48 1.11
CA GLY A 71 -1.11 4.60 1.36
C GLY A 71 -2.57 4.18 1.58
N SER A 72 -2.82 2.90 1.84
CA SER A 72 -4.14 2.40 2.18
C SER A 72 -4.22 1.94 3.64
N TYR A 73 -5.39 2.10 4.26
CA TYR A 73 -5.61 1.79 5.66
C TYR A 73 -6.92 1.04 5.82
N GLN A 74 -6.85 -0.13 6.44
CA GLN A 74 -8.04 -0.86 6.84
C GLN A 74 -8.68 -0.22 8.06
N GLN A 75 -9.95 0.04 7.97
CA GLN A 75 -10.77 0.66 9.01
C GLN A 75 -12.08 -0.13 9.15
N ASP A 76 -12.78 0.04 10.25
CA ASP A 76 -14.17 -0.41 10.36
C ASP A 76 -15.12 0.80 10.38
N ASN A 77 -16.30 0.60 9.86
CA ASN A 77 -17.34 1.62 9.89
C ASN A 77 -17.86 1.77 11.33
N ARG A 78 -17.60 2.94 11.93
CA ARG A 78 -17.97 3.23 13.31
C ARG A 78 -19.48 3.31 13.49
N GLU A 79 -20.20 3.77 12.48
CA GLU A 79 -21.67 3.93 12.53
C GLU A 79 -22.37 2.59 12.63
N ASN A 80 -21.81 1.56 11.98
CA ASN A 80 -22.35 0.21 11.97
C ASN A 80 -21.86 -0.66 13.12
N ARG A 81 -20.96 -0.12 13.97
CA ARG A 81 -20.37 -0.89 15.07
C ARG A 81 -21.40 -1.17 16.15
N GLN A 82 -21.68 -2.45 16.38
CA GLN A 82 -22.56 -2.92 17.45
C GLN A 82 -21.90 -4.05 18.23
N PRO A 83 -22.09 -4.12 19.56
CA PRO A 83 -21.59 -5.23 20.37
C PRO A 83 -22.10 -6.57 19.82
N GLY A 84 -21.17 -7.52 19.61
CA GLY A 84 -21.50 -8.87 19.11
C GLY A 84 -21.72 -9.00 17.60
N LYS A 85 -21.69 -7.92 16.82
CA LYS A 85 -21.69 -8.00 15.35
C LYS A 85 -20.28 -8.01 14.76
N ALA A 86 -20.14 -8.66 13.62
CA ALA A 86 -18.94 -8.60 12.81
C ALA A 86 -18.62 -7.14 12.42
N LYS A 87 -17.33 -6.83 12.28
CA LYS A 87 -16.90 -5.50 11.85
C LYS A 87 -17.24 -5.27 10.39
N ASP A 88 -17.71 -4.08 10.08
CA ASP A 88 -17.93 -3.63 8.71
C ASP A 88 -16.63 -3.04 8.15
N TRP A 89 -15.82 -3.90 7.54
CA TRP A 89 -14.49 -3.52 7.08
C TRP A 89 -14.53 -2.65 5.84
N GLN A 90 -13.75 -1.57 5.88
CA GLN A 90 -13.62 -0.61 4.81
C GLN A 90 -12.16 -0.19 4.68
N MET A 91 -11.78 0.28 3.48
CA MET A 91 -10.46 0.81 3.21
C MET A 91 -10.53 2.33 3.03
N MET A 92 -9.52 3.01 3.56
CA MET A 92 -9.25 4.42 3.29
C MET A 92 -8.00 4.51 2.44
N LEU A 93 -8.10 5.23 1.33
CA LEU A 93 -6.99 5.51 0.42
C LEU A 93 -6.52 6.95 0.59
N ARG A 94 -5.21 7.12 0.68
CA ARG A 94 -4.55 8.42 0.56
C ARG A 94 -4.06 8.62 -0.85
N LEU A 95 -4.55 9.68 -1.47
CA LEU A 95 -4.12 10.10 -2.79
C LEU A 95 -2.85 10.96 -2.67
N ARG A 96 -2.11 11.05 -3.76
CA ARG A 96 -0.96 11.95 -3.88
C ARG A 96 -1.26 13.00 -4.93
N SER A 97 -0.97 14.26 -4.60
CA SER A 97 -1.07 15.38 -5.53
C SER A 97 0.28 16.11 -5.50
N PRO A 98 1.15 15.88 -6.50
CA PRO A 98 2.44 16.55 -6.58
C PRO A 98 2.27 18.06 -6.56
N GLY A 99 3.01 18.76 -5.70
CA GLY A 99 2.89 20.21 -5.55
C GLY A 99 1.56 20.72 -5.00
N GLY A 100 0.63 19.83 -4.64
CA GLY A 100 -0.72 20.19 -4.21
C GLY A 100 -1.66 20.58 -5.38
N GLU A 101 -1.21 20.43 -6.62
CA GLU A 101 -2.02 20.71 -7.79
C GLU A 101 -3.01 19.59 -8.06
N ILE A 102 -4.28 19.96 -8.22
CA ILE A 102 -5.37 19.03 -8.50
C ILE A 102 -6.12 19.56 -9.72
N PRO A 103 -5.79 19.05 -10.93
CA PRO A 103 -6.52 19.41 -12.13
C PRO A 103 -8.01 19.09 -12.00
N GLY A 104 -8.88 19.96 -12.57
CA GLY A 104 -10.33 19.79 -12.46
C GLY A 104 -10.82 18.42 -12.97
N LYS A 105 -10.21 17.91 -14.05
CA LYS A 105 -10.52 16.55 -14.56
C LYS A 105 -10.22 15.45 -13.53
N LEU A 106 -9.08 15.56 -12.84
CA LEU A 106 -8.72 14.60 -11.80
C LEU A 106 -9.71 14.68 -10.64
N PHE A 107 -10.08 15.90 -10.21
CA PHE A 107 -11.07 16.08 -9.14
C PHE A 107 -12.40 15.43 -9.51
N LEU A 108 -12.95 15.70 -10.68
CA LEU A 108 -14.23 15.12 -11.15
C LEU A 108 -14.17 13.59 -11.21
N SER A 109 -13.05 13.03 -11.69
CA SER A 109 -12.88 11.58 -11.73
C SER A 109 -12.79 10.95 -10.34
N LEU A 110 -12.15 11.63 -9.39
CA LEU A 110 -12.07 11.16 -8.00
C LEU A 110 -13.43 11.23 -7.30
N ASP A 111 -14.21 12.27 -7.59
CA ASP A 111 -15.56 12.44 -7.10
C ASP A 111 -16.46 11.29 -7.58
N GLU A 112 -16.47 11.04 -8.88
CA GLU A 112 -17.19 9.92 -9.49
C GLU A 112 -16.77 8.55 -8.94
N LEU A 113 -15.46 8.33 -8.72
CA LEU A 113 -14.95 7.11 -8.10
C LEU A 113 -15.39 6.97 -6.65
N SER A 114 -15.42 8.07 -5.91
CA SER A 114 -15.88 8.10 -4.53
C SER A 114 -17.35 7.69 -4.42
N ASP A 115 -18.18 8.16 -5.35
CA ASP A 115 -19.60 7.79 -5.40
C ASP A 115 -19.82 6.33 -5.80
N LYS A 116 -19.05 5.82 -6.76
CA LYS A 116 -19.21 4.45 -7.27
C LYS A 116 -18.61 3.37 -6.38
N LEU A 117 -17.42 3.60 -5.86
CA LEU A 117 -16.60 2.56 -5.19
C LEU A 117 -16.27 2.88 -3.74
N GLY A 118 -16.58 4.09 -3.28
CA GLY A 118 -16.37 4.56 -1.91
C GLY A 118 -17.68 4.81 -1.18
N ASN A 119 -17.64 5.76 -0.24
CA ASN A 119 -18.81 6.19 0.53
C ASN A 119 -19.36 7.56 0.08
N GLY A 120 -19.03 8.02 -1.12
CA GLY A 120 -19.49 9.29 -1.66
C GLY A 120 -18.80 10.52 -1.03
N THR A 121 -17.67 10.35 -0.35
CA THR A 121 -16.98 11.48 0.28
C THR A 121 -15.51 11.55 -0.08
N LEU A 122 -15.06 12.74 -0.49
CA LEU A 122 -13.66 13.12 -0.61
C LEU A 122 -13.27 14.05 0.53
N ARG A 123 -12.15 13.78 1.19
CA ARG A 123 -11.65 14.61 2.28
C ARG A 123 -10.33 15.26 1.91
N ALA A 124 -10.32 16.59 1.82
CA ALA A 124 -9.08 17.35 1.71
C ALA A 124 -8.26 17.21 3.00
N THR A 125 -6.96 17.07 2.86
CA THR A 125 -6.05 16.85 3.98
C THR A 125 -4.98 17.93 4.06
N THR A 126 -4.35 18.06 5.22
CA THR A 126 -3.20 18.96 5.44
C THR A 126 -1.98 18.60 4.56
N ARG A 127 -1.99 17.44 3.91
CA ARG A 127 -0.97 17.02 2.95
C ARG A 127 -1.25 17.54 1.53
N GLN A 128 -2.20 18.44 1.37
CA GLN A 128 -2.58 19.03 0.06
C GLN A 128 -3.03 17.97 -0.97
N ALA A 129 -3.72 16.94 -0.48
CA ALA A 129 -4.23 15.84 -1.27
C ALA A 129 -5.55 15.35 -0.69
N PHE A 130 -6.24 14.47 -1.41
CA PHE A 130 -7.51 13.90 -0.95
C PHE A 130 -7.33 12.54 -0.26
N GLN A 131 -8.32 12.21 0.55
CA GLN A 131 -8.57 10.87 1.07
C GLN A 131 -9.93 10.39 0.60
N MET A 132 -9.99 9.16 0.15
CA MET A 132 -11.21 8.45 -0.21
C MET A 132 -11.51 7.40 0.86
N HIS A 133 -12.75 7.29 1.28
CA HIS A 133 -13.18 6.41 2.35
C HIS A 133 -14.27 5.43 1.87
N GLY A 134 -14.49 4.38 2.64
CA GLY A 134 -15.59 3.44 2.40
C GLY A 134 -15.35 2.43 1.29
N ILE A 135 -14.12 2.31 0.80
CA ILE A 135 -13.79 1.38 -0.28
C ILE A 135 -13.79 -0.04 0.26
N ARG A 136 -14.49 -0.95 -0.41
CA ARG A 136 -14.45 -2.38 -0.09
C ARG A 136 -13.15 -3.02 -0.61
N LYS A 137 -12.68 -4.08 0.04
CA LYS A 137 -11.46 -4.80 -0.35
C LYS A 137 -11.49 -5.27 -1.79
N GLU A 138 -12.62 -5.79 -2.24
CA GLU A 138 -12.86 -6.27 -3.62
C GLU A 138 -12.64 -5.18 -4.67
N ASN A 139 -13.00 -3.92 -4.36
CA ASN A 139 -12.90 -2.77 -5.26
C ASN A 139 -11.51 -2.11 -5.22
N LEU A 140 -10.64 -2.50 -4.30
CA LEU A 140 -9.35 -1.84 -4.07
C LEU A 140 -8.47 -1.86 -5.32
N LYS A 141 -8.44 -2.98 -6.02
CA LYS A 141 -7.65 -3.14 -7.25
C LYS A 141 -8.13 -2.20 -8.36
N GLU A 142 -9.45 -2.07 -8.52
CA GLU A 142 -10.05 -1.18 -9.54
C GLU A 142 -9.72 0.27 -9.24
N VAL A 143 -9.90 0.70 -7.99
CA VAL A 143 -9.58 2.06 -7.54
C VAL A 143 -8.10 2.39 -7.74
N PHE A 144 -7.20 1.46 -7.45
CA PHE A 144 -5.76 1.65 -7.68
C PHE A 144 -5.42 1.80 -9.16
N LEU A 145 -5.99 0.98 -10.03
CA LEU A 145 -5.75 1.04 -11.48
C LEU A 145 -6.25 2.34 -12.08
N LEU A 146 -7.46 2.77 -11.70
CA LEU A 146 -8.05 4.01 -12.18
C LEU A 146 -7.25 5.23 -11.69
N ASN A 147 -6.83 5.25 -10.42
CA ASN A 147 -5.96 6.31 -9.90
C ASN A 147 -4.62 6.36 -10.62
N LEU A 148 -4.01 5.20 -10.89
CA LEU A 148 -2.74 5.15 -11.62
C LEU A 148 -2.88 5.74 -13.01
N LEU A 149 -3.93 5.38 -13.74
CA LEU A 149 -4.22 5.92 -15.07
C LEU A 149 -4.44 7.44 -15.02
N LEU A 150 -5.22 7.94 -14.07
CA LEU A 150 -5.50 9.36 -13.90
C LEU A 150 -4.25 10.17 -13.54
N CYS A 151 -3.39 9.64 -12.66
CA CYS A 151 -2.12 10.29 -12.32
C CYS A 151 -1.14 10.32 -13.51
N PHE A 152 -1.09 9.28 -14.33
CA PHE A 152 -0.27 9.27 -15.54
C PHE A 152 -0.75 10.31 -16.57
N PHE A 153 -2.04 10.48 -16.74
CA PHE A 153 -2.60 11.47 -17.67
C PHE A 153 -2.43 12.91 -17.19
N SER A 154 -2.36 13.16 -15.89
CA SER A 154 -2.16 14.53 -15.37
C SER A 154 -0.69 14.99 -15.38
N VAL A 155 0.26 14.10 -15.62
CA VAL A 155 1.70 14.44 -15.77
C VAL A 155 2.10 14.64 -17.24
N LEU A 156 1.25 14.26 -18.19
CA LEU A 156 1.53 14.33 -19.63
C LEU A 156 0.88 15.54 -20.33
N PHE A 157 0.22 16.41 -19.64
CA PHE A 157 -0.34 17.68 -20.08
C PHE A 157 0.00 18.78 -19.04
#